data_6365372df7e79bac7beffafb7b71d6af
#
_entry.id   6365372df7e79bac7beffafb7b71d6af
#
_cell.length_a   1.000
_cell.length_b   1.000
_cell.length_c   1.000
_cell.angle_alpha   90.00
_cell.angle_beta   90.00
_cell.angle_gamma   90.00
#
_symmetry.space_group_name_H-M   'P 1'
#
loop_
_entity.id
_entity.type
_entity.pdbx_description
1 polymer ?
#
loop_
_entity_poly.entity_id
_entity_poly.type
_entity_poly.pdbx_seq_one_letter_code
_entity_poly.pdbx_strand_id
1 'polypeptide(L)'
;MGSFATAVQSRLRERLAALRPRFDWETEHHVAATPVDIAGRADSHVALVELEWRRADPADNTAKLFRHLDEEALAADVVDVFQLFTGYYDLASGGVSSKRLNAEFVGRVGTQALDSFRYRAVDFALDPPQRGGDRPKDWEGVADTTAREIGEYL
;
A
#
# COMPACT_ATOMS: atom_id res chain seq x y z
N MET A 1 14.13 6.97 2.41
CA MET A 1 13.28 6.19 3.31
C MET A 1 14.11 5.67 4.47
N GLY A 2 13.56 5.59 5.67
CA GLY A 2 14.27 5.06 6.83
C GLY A 2 14.49 3.55 6.75
N SER A 3 15.57 3.07 7.36
CA SER A 3 15.93 1.64 7.35
C SER A 3 14.83 0.70 7.86
N PHE A 4 13.98 1.17 8.77
CA PHE A 4 12.86 0.39 9.28
C PHE A 4 11.73 0.25 8.24
N ALA A 5 11.35 1.33 7.57
CA ALA A 5 10.36 1.25 6.49
C ALA A 5 10.83 0.31 5.36
N THR A 6 12.11 0.35 5.03
CA THR A 6 12.71 -0.59 4.06
C THR A 6 12.62 -2.04 4.56
N ALA A 7 12.86 -2.29 5.84
CA ALA A 7 12.73 -3.63 6.42
C ALA A 7 11.27 -4.14 6.36
N VAL A 8 10.30 -3.27 6.64
CA VAL A 8 8.88 -3.58 6.54
C VAL A 8 8.49 -3.92 5.09
N GLN A 9 8.90 -3.11 4.13
CA GLN A 9 8.65 -3.38 2.70
C GLN A 9 9.24 -4.72 2.27
N SER A 10 10.48 -4.99 2.63
CA SER A 10 11.14 -6.25 2.31
C SER A 10 10.40 -7.45 2.91
N ARG A 11 9.98 -7.35 4.16
CA ARG A 11 9.19 -8.41 4.83
C ARG A 11 7.85 -8.64 4.14
N LEU A 12 7.11 -7.59 3.86
CA LEU A 12 5.82 -7.69 3.16
C LEU A 12 6.01 -8.36 1.78
N ARG A 13 6.99 -7.92 1.01
CA ARG A 13 7.29 -8.48 -0.31
C ARG A 13 7.64 -9.97 -0.22
N GLU A 14 8.49 -10.39 0.73
CA GLU A 14 8.86 -11.79 0.94
C GLU A 14 7.63 -12.64 1.30
N ARG A 15 6.77 -12.16 2.19
CA ARG A 15 5.57 -12.88 2.58
C ARG A 15 4.55 -12.97 1.45
N LEU A 16 4.36 -11.91 0.68
CA LEU A 16 3.49 -11.91 -0.49
C LEU A 16 4.01 -12.88 -1.58
N ALA A 17 5.32 -12.91 -1.80
CA ALA A 17 5.92 -13.87 -2.73
C ALA A 17 5.68 -15.34 -2.31
N ALA A 18 5.75 -15.62 -1.01
CA ALA A 18 5.46 -16.95 -0.49
C ALA A 18 3.97 -17.32 -0.58
N LEU A 19 3.07 -16.36 -0.32
CA LEU A 19 1.62 -16.57 -0.31
C LEU A 19 1.00 -16.58 -1.72
N ARG A 20 1.55 -15.82 -2.62
CA ARG A 20 1.07 -15.65 -4.00
C ARG A 20 2.22 -15.79 -5.00
N PRO A 21 2.79 -17.01 -5.13
CA PRO A 21 3.99 -17.26 -5.95
C PRO A 21 3.76 -17.10 -7.46
N ARG A 22 2.50 -17.02 -7.91
CA ARG A 22 2.19 -16.73 -9.31
C ARG A 22 2.50 -15.28 -9.71
N PHE A 23 2.63 -14.38 -8.73
CA PHE A 23 3.06 -12.99 -8.95
C PHE A 23 4.57 -12.89 -8.84
N ASP A 24 5.17 -12.11 -9.73
CA ASP A 24 6.54 -11.62 -9.58
C ASP A 24 6.53 -10.34 -8.75
N TRP A 25 7.16 -10.38 -7.58
CA TRP A 25 7.10 -9.31 -6.57
C TRP A 25 8.42 -8.56 -6.48
N GLU A 26 8.34 -7.24 -6.55
CA GLU A 26 9.48 -6.34 -6.39
C GLU A 26 9.15 -5.16 -5.45
N THR A 27 10.18 -4.58 -4.84
CA THR A 27 10.06 -3.35 -4.07
C THR A 27 10.49 -2.15 -4.91
N GLU A 28 10.00 -0.96 -4.54
CA GLU A 28 10.36 0.32 -5.17
C GLU A 28 10.17 0.33 -6.70
N HIS A 29 9.06 -0.25 -7.13
CA HIS A 29 8.68 -0.24 -8.54
C HIS A 29 8.20 1.15 -8.96
N HIS A 30 8.50 1.55 -10.20
CA HIS A 30 8.00 2.81 -10.75
C HIS A 30 6.82 2.56 -11.69
N VAL A 31 5.71 3.21 -11.39
CA VAL A 31 4.59 3.40 -12.32
C VAL A 31 4.73 4.80 -12.87
N ALA A 32 5.12 4.93 -14.14
CA ALA A 32 5.57 6.20 -14.71
C ALA A 32 6.69 6.82 -13.84
N ALA A 33 6.49 8.06 -13.42
CA ALA A 33 7.42 8.77 -12.52
C ALA A 33 7.10 8.58 -11.03
N THR A 34 6.09 7.75 -10.67
CA THR A 34 5.70 7.51 -9.27
C THR A 34 6.30 6.22 -8.76
N PRO A 35 7.16 6.27 -7.74
CA PRO A 35 7.61 5.07 -7.06
C PRO A 35 6.45 4.46 -6.27
N VAL A 36 6.30 3.14 -6.38
CA VAL A 36 5.36 2.32 -5.61
C VAL A 36 6.18 1.42 -4.69
N ASP A 37 5.79 1.30 -3.43
CA ASP A 37 6.58 0.59 -2.44
C ASP A 37 6.77 -0.89 -2.78
N ILE A 38 5.69 -1.57 -3.20
CA ILE A 38 5.74 -2.97 -3.62
C ILE A 38 4.81 -3.16 -4.83
N ALA A 39 5.27 -3.89 -5.83
CA ALA A 39 4.46 -4.31 -6.97
C ALA A 39 4.58 -5.80 -7.21
N GLY A 40 3.45 -6.43 -7.55
CA GLY A 40 3.36 -7.81 -8.00
C GLY A 40 2.72 -7.88 -9.38
N ARG A 41 3.26 -8.71 -10.25
CA ARG A 41 2.75 -8.91 -11.61
C ARG A 41 2.52 -10.38 -11.90
N ALA A 42 1.34 -10.70 -12.44
CA ALA A 42 1.00 -12.05 -12.89
C ALA A 42 0.11 -11.94 -14.12
N ASP A 43 0.59 -12.41 -15.27
CA ASP A 43 -0.13 -12.32 -16.55
C ASP A 43 -0.68 -10.91 -16.81
N SER A 44 -2.01 -10.76 -16.78
CA SER A 44 -2.70 -9.48 -16.93
C SER A 44 -3.18 -8.86 -15.61
N HIS A 45 -2.66 -9.32 -14.46
CA HIS A 45 -3.02 -8.86 -13.13
C HIS A 45 -1.84 -8.17 -12.45
N VAL A 46 -2.04 -6.94 -12.00
CA VAL A 46 -1.05 -6.15 -11.25
C VAL A 46 -1.57 -5.85 -9.86
N ALA A 47 -0.74 -6.04 -8.85
CA ALA A 47 -1.01 -5.65 -7.46
C ALA A 47 0.00 -4.59 -7.05
N LEU A 48 -0.48 -3.45 -6.55
CA LEU A 48 0.33 -2.34 -6.06
C LEU A 48 0.07 -2.14 -4.57
N VAL A 49 1.11 -2.01 -3.79
CA VAL A 49 1.03 -1.78 -2.34
C VAL A 49 1.79 -0.52 -1.98
N GLU A 50 1.10 0.42 -1.35
CA GLU A 50 1.64 1.66 -0.84
C GLU A 50 1.54 1.71 0.68
N LEU A 51 2.64 1.99 1.35
CA LEU A 51 2.71 2.10 2.81
C LEU A 51 2.65 3.57 3.24
N GLU A 52 1.51 3.99 3.76
CA GLU A 52 1.34 5.32 4.35
C GLU A 52 1.85 5.33 5.78
N TRP A 53 3.09 5.73 5.93
CA TRP A 53 3.81 5.67 7.21
C TRP A 53 3.42 6.80 8.16
N ARG A 54 3.66 8.06 7.74
CA ARG A 54 3.39 9.30 8.47
C ARG A 54 3.17 10.49 7.54
N ARG A 55 2.62 10.26 6.37
CA ARG A 55 2.46 11.33 5.40
C ARG A 55 1.42 12.35 5.88
N ALA A 56 1.74 13.64 5.76
CA ALA A 56 0.82 14.71 6.13
C ALA A 56 -0.40 14.76 5.20
N ASP A 57 -0.23 14.41 3.94
CA ASP A 57 -1.27 14.38 2.93
C ASP A 57 -1.23 13.08 2.10
N PRO A 58 -1.80 11.99 2.64
CA PRO A 58 -1.87 10.73 1.90
C PRO A 58 -2.82 10.80 0.70
N ALA A 59 -3.80 11.70 0.70
CA ALA A 59 -4.72 11.87 -0.42
C ALA A 59 -4.00 12.39 -1.68
N ASP A 60 -3.03 13.28 -1.53
CA ASP A 60 -2.19 13.73 -2.65
C ASP A 60 -1.42 12.56 -3.27
N ASN A 61 -0.87 11.70 -2.44
CA ASN A 61 -0.18 10.50 -2.91
C ASN A 61 -1.13 9.55 -3.67
N THR A 62 -2.33 9.35 -3.15
CA THR A 62 -3.35 8.53 -3.80
C THR A 62 -3.77 9.13 -5.15
N ALA A 63 -4.04 10.42 -5.19
CA ALA A 63 -4.41 11.13 -6.42
C ALA A 63 -3.30 11.04 -7.49
N LYS A 64 -2.06 11.24 -7.07
CA LYS A 64 -0.88 11.16 -7.94
C LYS A 64 -0.71 9.76 -8.52
N LEU A 65 -0.88 8.72 -7.73
CA LEU A 65 -0.81 7.34 -8.18
C LEU A 65 -1.89 7.05 -9.22
N PHE A 66 -3.15 7.35 -8.93
CA PHE A 66 -4.26 7.11 -9.88
C PHE A 66 -4.13 7.95 -11.16
N ARG A 67 -3.65 9.18 -11.06
CA ARG A 67 -3.40 10.00 -12.25
C ARG A 67 -2.36 9.35 -13.17
N HIS A 68 -1.26 8.85 -12.61
CA HIS A 68 -0.24 8.16 -13.40
C HIS A 68 -0.73 6.84 -13.97
N LEU A 69 -1.56 6.10 -13.23
CA LEU A 69 -2.18 4.87 -13.73
C LEU A 69 -3.16 5.15 -14.89
N ASP A 70 -3.87 6.26 -14.86
CA ASP A 70 -4.75 6.70 -15.95
C ASP A 70 -3.96 7.12 -17.19
N GLU A 71 -2.86 7.85 -17.01
CA GLU A 71 -2.00 8.33 -18.10
C GLU A 71 -1.20 7.20 -18.76
N GLU A 72 -0.76 6.21 -17.97
CA GLU A 72 -0.08 5.01 -18.49
C GLU A 72 -1.08 3.87 -18.69
N ALA A 73 -1.29 3.50 -19.94
CA ALA A 73 -2.02 2.28 -20.26
C ALA A 73 -1.21 1.06 -19.78
N LEU A 74 -1.41 0.65 -18.53
CA LEU A 74 -0.92 -0.65 -18.07
C LEU A 74 -1.61 -1.73 -18.89
N ALA A 75 -0.82 -2.61 -19.51
CA ALA A 75 -1.33 -3.79 -20.19
C ALA A 75 -1.79 -4.84 -19.15
N ALA A 76 -2.83 -4.48 -18.37
CA ALA A 76 -3.38 -5.30 -17.31
C ALA A 76 -4.90 -5.24 -17.34
N ASP A 77 -5.54 -6.40 -17.20
CA ASP A 77 -7.00 -6.50 -17.11
C ASP A 77 -7.51 -6.10 -15.72
N VAL A 78 -6.68 -6.32 -14.70
CA VAL A 78 -6.99 -6.00 -13.30
C VAL A 78 -5.78 -5.37 -12.63
N VAL A 79 -6.01 -4.24 -11.95
CA VAL A 79 -5.04 -3.59 -11.08
C VAL A 79 -5.65 -3.44 -9.69
N ASP A 80 -5.08 -4.16 -8.72
CA ASP A 80 -5.42 -4.00 -7.30
C ASP A 80 -4.45 -3.02 -6.65
N VAL A 81 -4.99 -1.98 -6.02
CA VAL A 81 -4.22 -1.00 -5.24
C VAL A 81 -4.57 -1.18 -3.76
N PHE A 82 -3.55 -1.49 -2.97
CA PHE A 82 -3.63 -1.59 -1.51
C PHE A 82 -2.88 -0.42 -0.88
N GLN A 83 -3.56 0.39 -0.10
CA GLN A 83 -2.95 1.48 0.64
C GLN A 83 -2.98 1.14 2.13
N LEU A 84 -1.79 0.93 2.71
CA LEU A 84 -1.62 0.50 4.09
C LEU A 84 -1.45 1.72 4.99
N PHE A 85 -2.34 1.89 5.97
CA PHE A 85 -2.32 3.00 6.90
C PHE A 85 -1.82 2.54 8.28
N THR A 86 -0.75 3.15 8.78
CA THR A 86 -0.24 2.89 10.13
C THR A 86 -1.14 3.51 11.21
N GLY A 87 -0.90 3.18 12.47
CA GLY A 87 -1.59 3.76 13.61
C GLY A 87 -1.47 5.29 13.74
N TYR A 88 -0.53 5.91 13.00
CA TYR A 88 -0.45 7.38 12.91
C TYR A 88 -1.76 8.04 12.48
N TYR A 89 -2.58 7.33 11.71
CA TYR A 89 -3.86 7.85 11.21
C TYR A 89 -5.04 7.54 12.10
N ASP A 90 -4.84 6.82 13.20
CA ASP A 90 -5.87 6.50 14.17
C ASP A 90 -6.09 7.67 15.12
N LEU A 91 -7.35 7.90 15.49
CA LEU A 91 -7.71 8.92 16.47
C LEU A 91 -7.78 8.31 17.88
N ALA A 92 -7.27 9.03 18.88
CA ALA A 92 -7.37 8.63 20.28
C ALA A 92 -8.82 8.42 20.76
N SER A 93 -9.77 9.13 20.16
CA SER A 93 -11.21 9.04 20.44
C SER A 93 -11.90 7.86 19.74
N GLY A 94 -11.16 7.07 18.95
CA GLY A 94 -11.69 6.03 18.08
C GLY A 94 -11.91 6.50 16.64
N GLY A 95 -11.86 5.56 15.70
CA GLY A 95 -11.94 5.85 14.27
C GLY A 95 -10.62 6.37 13.69
N VAL A 96 -10.68 6.84 12.46
CA VAL A 96 -9.52 7.28 11.70
C VAL A 96 -9.56 8.77 11.37
N SER A 97 -8.38 9.36 11.15
CA SER A 97 -8.25 10.79 10.85
C SER A 97 -8.85 11.16 9.49
N SER A 98 -9.21 12.43 9.35
CA SER A 98 -9.68 12.98 8.06
C SER A 98 -8.64 12.84 6.94
N LYS A 99 -7.36 12.83 7.27
CA LYS A 99 -6.27 12.57 6.30
C LYS A 99 -6.45 11.21 5.62
N ARG A 100 -6.70 10.17 6.39
CA ARG A 100 -6.98 8.82 5.88
C ARG A 100 -8.30 8.79 5.12
N LEU A 101 -9.36 9.35 5.67
CA LEU A 101 -10.68 9.40 5.01
C LEU A 101 -10.61 10.08 3.64
N ASN A 102 -9.84 11.16 3.52
CA ASN A 102 -9.63 11.83 2.23
C ASN A 102 -8.90 10.93 1.22
N ALA A 103 -7.86 10.22 1.65
CA ALA A 103 -7.16 9.27 0.79
C ALA A 103 -8.07 8.13 0.32
N GLU A 104 -8.85 7.55 1.22
CA GLU A 104 -9.82 6.50 0.90
C GLU A 104 -10.90 6.99 -0.08
N PHE A 105 -11.37 8.22 0.09
CA PHE A 105 -12.31 8.85 -0.83
C PHE A 105 -11.72 8.97 -2.23
N VAL A 106 -10.50 9.48 -2.36
CA VAL A 106 -9.79 9.59 -3.64
C VAL A 106 -9.63 8.22 -4.29
N GLY A 107 -9.24 7.20 -3.51
CA GLY A 107 -9.11 5.82 -3.99
C GLY A 107 -10.42 5.27 -4.55
N ARG A 108 -11.54 5.46 -3.84
CA ARG A 108 -12.86 5.04 -4.33
C ARG A 108 -13.28 5.76 -5.61
N VAL A 109 -13.06 7.06 -5.69
CA VAL A 109 -13.35 7.84 -6.91
C VAL A 109 -12.50 7.36 -8.08
N GLY A 110 -11.22 7.07 -7.84
CA GLY A 110 -10.32 6.50 -8.84
C GLY A 110 -10.84 5.19 -9.42
N THR A 111 -11.35 4.28 -8.59
CA THR A 111 -11.92 3.01 -9.06
C THR A 111 -13.23 3.18 -9.81
N GLN A 112 -14.01 4.22 -9.53
CA GLN A 112 -15.23 4.53 -10.29
C GLN A 112 -14.91 5.11 -11.68
N ALA A 113 -13.80 5.83 -11.80
CA ALA A 113 -13.36 6.45 -13.06
C ALA A 113 -12.57 5.49 -13.96
N LEU A 114 -11.94 4.45 -13.41
CA LEU A 114 -11.03 3.54 -14.09
C LEU A 114 -11.52 2.10 -13.93
N ASP A 115 -12.10 1.54 -14.99
CA ASP A 115 -12.83 0.26 -14.96
C ASP A 115 -12.00 -0.95 -14.47
N SER A 116 -10.71 -0.96 -14.74
CA SER A 116 -9.81 -2.08 -14.40
C SER A 116 -9.22 -2.01 -12.99
N PHE A 117 -9.54 -0.98 -12.22
CA PHE A 117 -8.89 -0.71 -10.94
C PHE A 117 -9.78 -1.05 -9.75
N ARG A 118 -9.15 -1.65 -8.74
CA ARG A 118 -9.75 -1.88 -7.42
C ARG A 118 -8.86 -1.24 -6.37
N TYR A 119 -9.47 -0.60 -5.38
CA TYR A 119 -8.77 0.06 -4.28
C TYR A 119 -9.22 -0.50 -2.94
N ARG A 120 -8.27 -0.74 -2.05
CA ARG A 120 -8.52 -1.10 -0.66
C ARG A 120 -7.60 -0.35 0.27
N ALA A 121 -8.19 0.30 1.27
CA ALA A 121 -7.47 0.77 2.44
C ALA A 121 -7.33 -0.41 3.42
N VAL A 122 -6.12 -0.64 3.90
CA VAL A 122 -5.79 -1.73 4.81
C VAL A 122 -5.16 -1.17 6.07
N ASP A 123 -5.60 -1.66 7.23
CA ASP A 123 -4.97 -1.31 8.50
C ASP A 123 -3.61 -1.99 8.62
N PHE A 124 -2.57 -1.19 8.81
CA PHE A 124 -1.27 -1.67 9.22
C PHE A 124 -1.11 -1.37 10.71
N ALA A 125 -1.48 -2.32 11.55
CA ALA A 125 -1.67 -2.16 13.00
C ALA A 125 -0.35 -1.98 13.75
N LEU A 126 0.39 -0.93 13.40
CA LEU A 126 1.69 -0.59 13.93
C LEU A 126 1.80 0.92 14.08
N ASP A 127 2.23 1.37 15.27
CA ASP A 127 2.58 2.76 15.50
C ASP A 127 3.99 3.01 14.97
N PRO A 128 4.16 3.89 13.97
CA PRO A 128 5.48 4.15 13.44
C PRO A 128 6.35 4.82 14.51
N PRO A 129 7.56 4.30 14.77
CA PRO A 129 8.45 4.92 15.74
C PRO A 129 8.86 6.32 15.29
N GLN A 130 9.19 7.17 16.27
CA GLN A 130 9.81 8.46 15.97
C GLN A 130 11.19 8.23 15.33
N ARG A 131 11.69 9.22 14.62
CA ARG A 131 13.02 9.15 13.99
C ARG A 131 14.09 8.78 15.02
N GLY A 132 14.79 7.67 14.79
CA GLY A 132 15.81 7.14 15.70
C GLY A 132 15.26 6.36 16.91
N GLY A 133 13.92 6.16 16.98
CA GLY A 133 13.29 5.33 18.00
C GLY A 133 13.42 3.84 17.74
N ASP A 134 13.17 3.04 18.76
CA ASP A 134 13.19 1.59 18.67
C ASP A 134 12.07 1.06 17.78
N ARG A 135 12.36 -0.02 17.07
CA ARG A 135 11.35 -0.73 16.27
C ARG A 135 10.34 -1.41 17.21
N PRO A 136 9.03 -1.34 16.91
CA PRO A 136 8.03 -2.12 17.64
C PRO A 136 8.39 -3.62 17.63
N LYS A 137 8.28 -4.29 18.76
CA LYS A 137 8.73 -5.69 18.91
C LYS A 137 7.96 -6.69 18.05
N ASP A 138 6.71 -6.39 17.76
CA ASP A 138 5.78 -7.25 17.02
C ASP A 138 5.65 -6.89 15.53
N TRP A 139 6.50 -6.01 15.02
CA TRP A 139 6.38 -5.49 13.65
C TRP A 139 6.39 -6.57 12.56
N GLU A 140 7.17 -7.64 12.75
CA GLU A 140 7.19 -8.75 11.79
C GLU A 140 5.86 -9.50 11.74
N GLY A 141 5.26 -9.74 12.91
CA GLY A 141 3.93 -10.34 13.01
C GLY A 141 2.83 -9.49 12.37
N VAL A 142 2.91 -8.17 12.53
CA VAL A 142 2.00 -7.22 11.88
C VAL A 142 2.17 -7.28 10.36
N ALA A 143 3.40 -7.26 9.86
CA ALA A 143 3.69 -7.37 8.43
C ALA A 143 3.17 -8.71 7.85
N ASP A 144 3.36 -9.81 8.55
CA ASP A 144 2.89 -11.13 8.13
C ASP A 144 1.36 -11.21 8.07
N THR A 145 0.68 -10.63 9.04
CA THR A 145 -0.78 -10.56 9.08
C THR A 145 -1.33 -9.71 7.93
N THR A 146 -0.73 -8.57 7.70
CA THR A 146 -1.11 -7.66 6.60
C THR A 146 -0.88 -8.32 5.23
N ALA A 147 0.23 -9.02 5.05
CA ALA A 147 0.50 -9.76 3.81
C ALA A 147 -0.56 -10.84 3.55
N ARG A 148 -1.02 -11.56 4.59
CA ARG A 148 -2.12 -12.53 4.46
C ARG A 148 -3.41 -11.86 4.05
N GLU A 149 -3.76 -10.74 4.68
CA GLU A 149 -4.96 -9.97 4.32
C GLU A 149 -4.93 -9.53 2.85
N ILE A 150 -3.83 -8.93 2.40
CA ILE A 150 -3.64 -8.57 0.99
C ILE A 150 -3.79 -9.80 0.09
N GLY A 151 -3.14 -10.89 0.46
CA GLY A 151 -3.16 -12.14 -0.30
C GLY A 151 -4.56 -12.72 -0.49
N GLU A 152 -5.49 -12.52 0.45
CA GLU A 152 -6.87 -13.00 0.33
C GLU A 152 -7.63 -12.36 -0.84
N TYR A 153 -7.21 -11.20 -1.31
CA TYR A 153 -7.80 -10.50 -2.46
C TYR A 153 -7.16 -10.86 -3.80
N LEU A 154 -6.05 -11.57 -3.79
CA LEU A 154 -5.26 -11.96 -4.96
C LEU A 154 -5.36 -13.47 -5.21
#